data_ba61229b9573298e51951dd6e14a0371
#
_entry.id   ba61229b9573298e51951dd6e14a0371
#
_cell.length_a   1.000
_cell.length_b   1.000
_cell.length_c   1.000
_cell.angle_alpha   90.00
_cell.angle_beta   90.00
_cell.angle_gamma   90.00
#
_symmetry.space_group_name_H-M   'P 1'
#
loop_
_entity.id
_entity.type
_entity.pdbx_description
1 polymer ?
#
loop_
_entity_poly.entity_id
_entity_poly.type
_entity_poly.pdbx_seq_one_letter_code
_entity_poly.pdbx_strand_id
1 'polypeptide(L)'
;MIQKNKITYALCFFAGILIVNFMGSSLLNTYGVTSFWDQSAVTFWSMSYDQYFWYIFFMRLKGMILILLLGTVFDRRIVTRVFLAFFLFLTGIFITMSVIERGLSGIAAVLLAMLPQWIFYLLAFTVYERGRERKVIFVCALLVVLGCLAEGYISPFFLKKVL
;
A
#
# COMPACT_ATOMS: atom_id res chain seq x y z
N MET A 1 11.37 -2.99 -24.00
CA MET A 1 11.73 -3.02 -22.55
C MET A 1 10.53 -2.80 -21.64
N ILE A 2 9.60 -1.94 -21.99
CA ILE A 2 8.36 -1.62 -21.19
C ILE A 2 7.44 -2.86 -21.03
N GLN A 3 7.36 -3.72 -22.02
CA GLN A 3 6.45 -4.88 -22.00
C GLN A 3 6.87 -5.98 -21.01
N LYS A 4 8.18 -6.23 -20.83
CA LYS A 4 8.68 -7.22 -19.85
C LYS A 4 8.35 -6.84 -18.40
N ASN A 5 8.40 -5.55 -18.07
CA ASN A 5 8.10 -5.08 -16.71
C ASN A 5 6.60 -5.24 -16.36
N LYS A 6 5.69 -5.08 -17.33
CA LYS A 6 4.26 -5.27 -17.11
C LYS A 6 3.91 -6.72 -16.72
N ILE A 7 4.54 -7.68 -17.38
CA ILE A 7 4.37 -9.11 -17.08
C ILE A 7 4.87 -9.41 -15.66
N THR A 8 6.05 -8.88 -15.28
CA THR A 8 6.60 -9.09 -13.93
C THR A 8 5.66 -8.54 -12.85
N TYR A 9 5.10 -7.36 -13.04
CA TYR A 9 4.14 -6.76 -12.10
C TYR A 9 2.84 -7.57 -11.98
N ALA A 10 2.32 -8.05 -13.10
CA ALA A 10 1.16 -8.93 -13.10
C ALA A 10 1.47 -10.25 -12.38
N LEU A 11 2.62 -10.86 -12.64
CA LEU A 11 3.04 -12.08 -11.95
C LEU A 11 3.17 -11.90 -10.44
N CYS A 12 3.75 -10.77 -9.97
CA CYS A 12 3.84 -10.47 -8.54
C CYS A 12 2.44 -10.34 -7.91
N PHE A 13 1.51 -9.66 -8.58
CA PHE A 13 0.14 -9.53 -8.11
C PHE A 13 -0.56 -10.90 -8.01
N PHE A 14 -0.48 -11.72 -9.05
CA PHE A 14 -1.04 -13.07 -9.04
C PHE A 14 -0.36 -14.00 -8.03
N ALA A 15 0.95 -13.86 -7.81
CA ALA A 15 1.65 -14.60 -6.76
C ALA A 15 1.07 -14.30 -5.37
N GLY A 16 0.74 -13.03 -5.09
CA GLY A 16 0.05 -12.63 -3.86
C GLY A 16 -1.29 -13.34 -3.69
N ILE A 17 -2.10 -13.39 -4.76
CA ILE A 17 -3.39 -14.11 -4.79
C ILE A 17 -3.19 -15.61 -4.53
N LEU A 18 -2.23 -16.22 -5.21
CA LEU A 18 -1.96 -17.67 -5.07
C LEU A 18 -1.51 -18.03 -3.66
N ILE A 19 -0.62 -17.25 -3.04
CA ILE A 19 -0.15 -17.51 -1.67
C ILE A 19 -1.33 -17.54 -0.70
N VAL A 20 -2.25 -16.58 -0.78
CA VAL A 20 -3.41 -16.57 0.10
C VAL A 20 -4.33 -17.76 -0.17
N ASN A 21 -4.56 -18.14 -1.43
CA ASN A 21 -5.39 -19.29 -1.75
C ASN A 21 -4.78 -20.62 -1.26
N PHE A 22 -3.45 -20.78 -1.30
CA PHE A 22 -2.80 -22.00 -0.83
C PHE A 22 -2.59 -22.03 0.69
N MET A 23 -2.30 -20.89 1.30
CA MET A 23 -1.94 -20.80 2.72
C MET A 23 -3.04 -20.17 3.59
N GLY A 24 -4.12 -19.65 2.98
CA GLY A 24 -5.13 -18.84 3.67
C GLY A 24 -5.77 -19.57 4.85
N SER A 25 -6.14 -20.83 4.68
CA SER A 25 -6.69 -21.64 5.78
C SER A 25 -5.70 -21.88 6.93
N SER A 26 -4.44 -22.13 6.59
CA SER A 26 -3.38 -22.30 7.60
C SER A 26 -3.04 -21.00 8.31
N LEU A 27 -2.98 -19.88 7.57
CA LEU A 27 -2.70 -18.56 8.14
C LEU A 27 -3.82 -18.08 9.06
N LEU A 28 -5.07 -18.23 8.66
CA LEU A 28 -6.24 -17.89 9.48
C LEU A 28 -6.29 -18.70 10.77
N ASN A 29 -6.03 -20.02 10.68
CA ASN A 29 -6.02 -20.90 11.85
C ASN A 29 -4.84 -20.68 12.78
N THR A 30 -3.63 -20.38 12.25
CA THR A 30 -2.41 -20.25 13.04
C THR A 30 -2.33 -18.92 13.77
N TYR A 31 -2.79 -17.85 13.17
CA TYR A 31 -2.69 -16.51 13.76
C TYR A 31 -3.95 -16.06 14.50
N GLY A 32 -5.01 -16.88 14.53
CA GLY A 32 -6.25 -16.55 15.24
C GLY A 32 -6.89 -15.24 14.75
N VAL A 33 -6.56 -14.82 13.54
CA VAL A 33 -7.07 -13.59 12.94
C VAL A 33 -8.51 -13.84 12.58
N THR A 34 -9.39 -13.45 13.48
CA THR A 34 -10.84 -13.58 13.32
C THR A 34 -11.36 -12.76 12.15
N SER A 35 -10.72 -11.65 11.82
CA SER A 35 -10.82 -10.99 10.53
C SER A 35 -9.72 -9.93 10.35
N PHE A 36 -9.20 -9.79 9.13
CA PHE A 36 -8.26 -8.72 8.77
C PHE A 36 -8.91 -7.33 8.96
N TRP A 37 -10.18 -7.23 8.60
CA TRP A 37 -10.95 -6.00 8.71
C TRP A 37 -11.29 -5.65 10.16
N ASP A 38 -11.60 -6.63 11.02
CA ASP A 38 -11.92 -6.38 12.43
C ASP A 38 -10.69 -5.86 13.18
N GLN A 39 -9.52 -6.42 12.94
CA GLN A 39 -8.30 -5.95 13.60
C GLN A 39 -7.90 -4.55 13.14
N SER A 40 -7.98 -4.25 11.86
CA SER A 40 -7.73 -2.91 11.34
C SER A 40 -8.84 -1.93 11.75
N ALA A 41 -10.09 -2.37 11.79
CA ALA A 41 -11.21 -1.58 12.26
C ALA A 41 -11.08 -1.25 13.76
N VAL A 42 -10.77 -2.22 14.62
CA VAL A 42 -10.57 -1.99 16.06
C VAL A 42 -9.48 -0.95 16.29
N THR A 43 -8.34 -1.05 15.61
CA THR A 43 -7.26 -0.07 15.70
C THR A 43 -7.73 1.31 15.23
N PHE A 44 -8.48 1.36 14.14
CA PHE A 44 -9.01 2.59 13.58
C PHE A 44 -10.09 3.23 14.49
N TRP A 45 -11.02 2.44 15.04
CA TRP A 45 -12.10 2.95 15.90
C TRP A 45 -11.63 3.36 17.29
N SER A 46 -10.49 2.81 17.77
CA SER A 46 -9.90 3.15 19.06
C SER A 46 -9.06 4.42 19.05
N MET A 47 -8.65 4.91 17.88
CA MET A 47 -7.80 6.10 17.72
C MET A 47 -8.62 7.32 17.28
N SER A 48 -8.22 8.51 17.75
CA SER A 48 -8.68 9.76 17.14
C SER A 48 -8.09 9.92 15.75
N TYR A 49 -8.74 10.73 14.88
CA TYR A 49 -8.23 10.96 13.50
C TYR A 49 -6.79 11.47 13.48
N ASP A 50 -6.43 12.34 14.44
CA ASP A 50 -5.07 12.90 14.52
C ASP A 50 -4.05 11.84 14.93
N GLN A 51 -4.38 10.98 15.90
CA GLN A 51 -3.51 9.87 16.30
C GLN A 51 -3.31 8.89 15.15
N TYR A 52 -4.37 8.56 14.40
CA TYR A 52 -4.31 7.70 13.25
C TYR A 52 -3.48 8.30 12.12
N PHE A 53 -3.63 9.62 11.84
CA PHE A 53 -2.80 10.32 10.86
C PHE A 53 -1.31 10.26 11.22
N TRP A 54 -0.93 10.56 12.47
CA TRP A 54 0.46 10.49 12.92
C TRP A 54 1.03 9.07 12.83
N TYR A 55 0.25 8.07 13.20
CA TYR A 55 0.64 6.66 13.07
C TYR A 55 0.97 6.31 11.61
N ILE A 56 0.07 6.61 10.68
CA ILE A 56 0.29 6.38 9.24
C ILE A 56 1.49 7.17 8.74
N PHE A 57 1.58 8.44 9.10
CA PHE A 57 2.67 9.31 8.68
C PHE A 57 4.05 8.73 9.05
N PHE A 58 4.23 8.31 10.30
CA PHE A 58 5.50 7.70 10.73
C PHE A 58 5.78 6.36 10.03
N MET A 59 4.76 5.55 9.80
CA MET A 59 4.91 4.29 9.06
C MET A 59 5.36 4.53 7.61
N ARG A 60 4.74 5.49 6.93
CA ARG A 60 5.11 5.85 5.55
C ARG A 60 6.45 6.58 5.46
N LEU A 61 6.76 7.40 6.43
CA LEU A 61 8.06 8.08 6.52
C LEU A 61 9.22 7.08 6.61
N LYS A 62 9.09 6.03 7.43
CA LYS A 62 10.08 4.94 7.50
C LYS A 62 10.28 4.28 6.13
N GLY A 63 9.20 3.95 5.42
CA GLY A 63 9.26 3.40 4.07
C GLY A 63 9.94 4.34 3.07
N MET A 64 9.62 5.64 3.11
CA MET A 64 10.25 6.65 2.26
C MET A 64 11.75 6.78 2.52
N ILE A 65 12.15 6.85 3.79
CA ILE A 65 13.57 6.91 4.18
C ILE A 65 14.32 5.67 3.66
N LEU A 66 13.73 4.48 3.80
CA LEU A 66 14.30 3.24 3.30
C LEU A 66 14.53 3.29 1.77
N ILE A 67 13.53 3.76 1.01
CA ILE A 67 13.64 3.90 -0.45
C ILE A 67 14.72 4.91 -0.82
N LEU A 68 14.79 6.04 -0.13
CA LEU A 68 15.82 7.06 -0.36
C LEU A 68 17.21 6.50 -0.08
N LEU A 69 17.41 5.79 1.03
CA LEU A 69 18.68 5.16 1.39
C LEU A 69 19.09 4.11 0.37
N LEU A 70 18.18 3.20 -0.01
CA LEU A 70 18.46 2.21 -1.04
C LEU A 70 18.80 2.84 -2.39
N GLY A 71 18.13 3.93 -2.76
CA GLY A 71 18.41 4.66 -3.98
C GLY A 71 19.70 5.50 -3.98
N THR A 72 20.42 5.60 -2.85
CA THR A 72 21.80 6.11 -2.83
C THR A 72 22.82 5.05 -3.18
N VAL A 73 22.54 3.80 -2.83
CA VAL A 73 23.42 2.63 -3.02
C VAL A 73 23.15 1.95 -4.36
N PHE A 74 21.88 1.81 -4.72
CA PHE A 74 21.43 1.13 -5.94
C PHE A 74 20.85 2.10 -6.96
N ASP A 75 20.72 1.65 -8.21
CA ASP A 75 20.00 2.41 -9.23
C ASP A 75 18.54 2.63 -8.79
N ARG A 76 18.11 3.88 -8.77
CA ARG A 76 16.75 4.29 -8.37
C ARG A 76 15.66 3.59 -9.15
N ARG A 77 15.89 3.36 -10.44
CA ARG A 77 14.94 2.65 -11.30
C ARG A 77 14.74 1.21 -10.86
N ILE A 78 15.82 0.56 -10.39
CA ILE A 78 15.73 -0.81 -9.85
C ILE A 78 14.99 -0.79 -8.53
N VAL A 79 15.35 0.12 -7.63
CA VAL A 79 14.70 0.27 -6.31
C VAL A 79 13.21 0.50 -6.48
N THR A 80 12.79 1.46 -7.31
CA THR A 80 11.37 1.75 -7.57
C THR A 80 10.63 0.54 -8.14
N ARG A 81 11.24 -0.20 -9.08
CA ARG A 81 10.61 -1.40 -9.66
C ARG A 81 10.40 -2.51 -8.63
N VAL A 82 11.40 -2.76 -7.78
CA VAL A 82 11.30 -3.76 -6.72
C VAL A 82 10.22 -3.37 -5.73
N PHE A 83 10.16 -2.09 -5.32
CA PHE A 83 9.11 -1.60 -4.43
C PHE A 83 7.71 -1.71 -5.06
N LEU A 84 7.56 -1.34 -6.33
CA LEU A 84 6.28 -1.49 -7.04
C LEU A 84 5.85 -2.95 -7.16
N ALA A 85 6.78 -3.86 -7.46
CA ALA A 85 6.51 -5.29 -7.54
C ALA A 85 6.05 -5.83 -6.17
N PHE A 86 6.76 -5.48 -5.10
CA PHE A 86 6.40 -5.86 -3.73
C PHE A 86 5.04 -5.28 -3.30
N PHE A 87 4.78 -4.04 -3.66
CA PHE A 87 3.52 -3.37 -3.37
C PHE A 87 2.33 -4.05 -4.08
N LEU A 88 2.49 -4.41 -5.37
CA LEU A 88 1.47 -5.16 -6.10
C LEU A 88 1.25 -6.56 -5.54
N PHE A 89 2.31 -7.22 -5.09
CA PHE A 89 2.23 -8.49 -4.39
C PHE A 89 1.38 -8.38 -3.12
N LEU A 90 1.64 -7.39 -2.26
CA LEU A 90 0.84 -7.13 -1.07
C LEU A 90 -0.61 -6.79 -1.41
N THR A 91 -0.84 -6.05 -2.49
CA THR A 91 -2.19 -5.74 -2.97
C THR A 91 -2.97 -7.00 -3.34
N GLY A 92 -2.31 -7.94 -4.03
CA GLY A 92 -2.90 -9.26 -4.33
C GLY A 92 -3.34 -9.99 -3.06
N ILE A 93 -2.50 -9.97 -2.02
CA ILE A 93 -2.84 -10.55 -0.70
C ILE A 93 -4.05 -9.85 -0.10
N PHE A 94 -4.05 -8.52 0.00
CA PHE A 94 -5.14 -7.76 0.63
C PHE A 94 -6.48 -7.92 -0.10
N ILE A 95 -6.48 -7.88 -1.43
CA ILE A 95 -7.71 -8.11 -2.22
C ILE A 95 -8.24 -9.52 -1.97
N THR A 96 -7.38 -10.54 -1.99
CA THR A 96 -7.83 -11.93 -1.81
C THR A 96 -8.37 -12.16 -0.41
N MET A 97 -7.70 -11.66 0.64
CA MET A 97 -8.21 -11.74 2.01
C MET A 97 -9.57 -11.06 2.14
N SER A 98 -9.72 -9.86 1.58
CA SER A 98 -10.98 -9.12 1.61
C SER A 98 -12.11 -9.83 0.86
N VAL A 99 -11.78 -10.51 -0.24
CA VAL A 99 -12.77 -11.32 -0.98
C VAL A 99 -13.20 -12.55 -0.18
N ILE A 100 -12.28 -13.20 0.51
CA ILE A 100 -12.61 -14.35 1.37
C ILE A 100 -13.54 -13.93 2.52
N GLU A 101 -13.30 -12.77 3.14
CA GLU A 101 -14.09 -12.28 4.28
C GLU A 101 -15.45 -11.68 3.88
N ARG A 102 -15.51 -10.93 2.78
CA ARG A 102 -16.66 -10.08 2.42
C ARG A 102 -17.22 -10.32 1.01
N GLY A 103 -16.67 -11.27 0.28
CA GLY A 103 -17.03 -11.50 -1.12
C GLY A 103 -16.64 -10.31 -2.01
N LEU A 104 -17.44 -10.04 -3.05
CA LEU A 104 -17.15 -8.99 -4.03
C LEU A 104 -17.14 -7.57 -3.43
N SER A 105 -17.88 -7.33 -2.36
CA SER A 105 -17.85 -6.04 -1.65
C SER A 105 -16.49 -5.75 -1.03
N GLY A 106 -15.72 -6.78 -0.69
CA GLY A 106 -14.34 -6.65 -0.20
C GLY A 106 -13.41 -6.00 -1.21
N ILE A 107 -13.58 -6.27 -2.51
CA ILE A 107 -12.79 -5.61 -3.57
C ILE A 107 -13.05 -4.11 -3.56
N ALA A 108 -14.33 -3.72 -3.52
CA ALA A 108 -14.70 -2.30 -3.48
C ALA A 108 -14.13 -1.61 -2.24
N ALA A 109 -14.20 -2.25 -1.07
CA ALA A 109 -13.64 -1.71 0.17
C ALA A 109 -12.13 -1.49 0.09
N VAL A 110 -11.36 -2.47 -0.44
CA VAL A 110 -9.90 -2.33 -0.63
C VAL A 110 -9.59 -1.21 -1.62
N LEU A 111 -10.29 -1.15 -2.75
CA LEU A 111 -10.05 -0.11 -3.74
C LEU A 111 -10.34 1.28 -3.17
N LEU A 112 -11.46 1.46 -2.49
CA LEU A 112 -11.81 2.75 -1.86
C LEU A 112 -10.83 3.15 -0.76
N ALA A 113 -10.33 2.18 0.02
CA ALA A 113 -9.33 2.44 1.04
C ALA A 113 -7.97 2.84 0.47
N MET A 114 -7.57 2.22 -0.65
CA MET A 114 -6.21 2.34 -1.19
C MET A 114 -6.06 3.32 -2.35
N LEU A 115 -7.08 3.50 -3.21
CA LEU A 115 -6.99 4.33 -4.42
C LEU A 115 -6.53 5.77 -4.16
N PRO A 116 -7.08 6.51 -3.17
CA PRO A 116 -6.72 7.90 -2.99
C PRO A 116 -5.23 8.10 -2.76
N GLN A 117 -4.65 7.27 -1.90
CA GLN A 117 -3.22 7.34 -1.55
C GLN A 117 -2.31 6.83 -2.67
N TRP A 118 -2.75 5.84 -3.45
CA TRP A 118 -1.95 5.24 -4.52
C TRP A 118 -1.57 6.24 -5.60
N ILE A 119 -2.49 7.14 -5.94
CA ILE A 119 -2.24 8.19 -6.92
C ILE A 119 -1.03 9.03 -6.50
N PHE A 120 -0.99 9.46 -5.25
CA PHE A 120 0.11 10.27 -4.73
C PHE A 120 1.43 9.50 -4.65
N TYR A 121 1.40 8.25 -4.21
CA TYR A 121 2.61 7.43 -4.12
C TYR A 121 3.17 7.06 -5.48
N LEU A 122 2.34 6.72 -6.45
CA LEU A 122 2.77 6.47 -7.83
C LEU A 122 3.38 7.72 -8.46
N LEU A 123 2.78 8.90 -8.24
CA LEU A 123 3.35 10.17 -8.66
C LEU A 123 4.71 10.42 -7.99
N ALA A 124 4.82 10.19 -6.68
CA ALA A 124 6.08 10.33 -5.97
C ALA A 124 7.18 9.42 -6.56
N PHE A 125 6.87 8.17 -6.87
CA PHE A 125 7.81 7.25 -7.52
C PHE A 125 8.23 7.73 -8.93
N THR A 126 7.28 8.19 -9.74
CA THR A 126 7.60 8.69 -11.10
C THR A 126 8.48 9.93 -11.05
N VAL A 127 8.26 10.81 -10.08
CA VAL A 127 9.10 12.00 -9.86
C VAL A 127 10.48 11.57 -9.32
N TYR A 128 10.54 10.63 -8.40
CA TYR A 128 11.79 10.12 -7.84
C TYR A 128 12.74 9.49 -8.88
N GLU A 129 12.18 8.82 -9.90
CA GLU A 129 12.98 8.25 -11.00
C GLU A 129 13.62 9.32 -11.89
N ARG A 130 13.04 10.54 -11.97
CA ARG A 130 13.47 11.58 -12.91
C ARG A 130 14.79 12.26 -12.54
N GLY A 131 15.16 12.31 -11.27
CA GLY A 131 16.39 13.03 -10.95
C GLY A 131 16.84 12.95 -9.49
N ARG A 132 18.07 13.50 -9.26
CA ARG A 132 18.76 13.51 -7.96
C ARG A 132 18.73 14.90 -7.31
N GLU A 133 18.07 15.85 -7.95
CA GLU A 133 18.04 17.23 -7.49
C GLU A 133 17.29 17.34 -6.16
N ARG A 134 17.68 18.28 -5.31
CA ARG A 134 17.00 18.60 -4.04
C ARG A 134 15.53 18.92 -4.24
N LYS A 135 15.19 19.58 -5.35
CA LYS A 135 13.80 19.88 -5.74
C LYS A 135 12.95 18.62 -5.92
N VAL A 136 13.53 17.59 -6.55
CA VAL A 136 12.85 16.29 -6.75
C VAL A 136 12.54 15.61 -5.43
N ILE A 137 13.51 15.59 -4.49
CA ILE A 137 13.32 15.00 -3.16
C ILE A 137 12.23 15.77 -2.38
N PHE A 138 12.22 17.08 -2.48
CA PHE A 138 11.20 17.92 -1.84
C PHE A 138 9.79 17.64 -2.39
N VAL A 139 9.65 17.56 -3.73
CA VAL A 139 8.37 17.23 -4.38
C VAL A 139 7.91 15.82 -4.00
N CYS A 140 8.83 14.83 -3.94
CA CYS A 140 8.49 13.50 -3.48
C CYS A 140 7.99 13.51 -2.02
N ALA A 141 8.66 14.23 -1.13
CA ALA A 141 8.24 14.37 0.26
C ALA A 141 6.85 15.00 0.37
N LEU A 142 6.58 16.06 -0.39
CA LEU A 142 5.27 16.71 -0.44
C LEU A 142 4.18 15.73 -0.92
N LEU A 143 4.44 14.97 -1.99
CA LEU A 143 3.49 13.98 -2.50
C LEU A 143 3.22 12.85 -1.49
N VAL A 144 4.24 12.41 -0.75
CA VAL A 144 4.05 11.42 0.31
C VAL A 144 3.19 11.98 1.45
N VAL A 145 3.40 13.24 1.86
CA VAL A 145 2.56 13.90 2.87
C VAL A 145 1.11 14.00 2.40
N LEU A 146 0.88 14.39 1.15
CA LEU A 146 -0.47 14.43 0.56
C LEU A 146 -1.11 13.03 0.51
N GLY A 147 -0.33 11.99 0.20
CA GLY A 147 -0.77 10.60 0.27
C GLY A 147 -1.17 10.18 1.68
N CYS A 148 -0.40 10.57 2.71
CA CYS A 148 -0.73 10.30 4.10
C CYS A 148 -1.99 11.05 4.55
N LEU A 149 -2.21 12.29 4.09
CA LEU A 149 -3.46 13.03 4.36
C LEU A 149 -4.65 12.33 3.70
N ALA A 150 -4.50 11.89 2.47
CA ALA A 150 -5.55 11.13 1.78
C ALA A 150 -5.86 9.81 2.50
N GLU A 151 -4.84 9.08 2.96
CA GLU A 151 -4.99 7.84 3.73
C GLU A 151 -5.64 8.09 5.09
N GLY A 152 -5.23 9.15 5.82
CA GLY A 152 -5.69 9.42 7.17
C GLY A 152 -7.10 10.00 7.25
N TYR A 153 -7.53 10.77 6.26
CA TYR A 153 -8.81 11.48 6.31
C TYR A 153 -9.81 11.01 5.26
N ILE A 154 -9.38 10.77 4.02
CA ILE A 154 -10.27 10.43 2.91
C ILE A 154 -10.66 8.95 2.96
N SER A 155 -9.70 8.04 3.15
CA SER A 155 -9.96 6.60 3.18
C SER A 155 -10.95 6.19 4.28
N PRO A 156 -10.82 6.67 5.54
CA PRO A 156 -11.78 6.39 6.60
C PRO A 156 -13.20 6.91 6.31
N PHE A 157 -13.29 8.07 5.65
CA PHE A 157 -14.59 8.62 5.29
C PHE A 157 -15.35 7.72 4.30
N PHE A 158 -14.64 7.15 3.31
CA PHE A 158 -15.25 6.22 2.37
C PHE A 158 -15.54 4.87 3.01
N LEU A 159 -14.65 4.36 3.86
CA LEU A 159 -14.85 3.09 4.55
C LEU A 159 -16.10 3.11 5.44
N LYS A 160 -16.37 4.21 6.16
CA LYS A 160 -17.58 4.37 6.96
C LYS A 160 -18.89 4.27 6.16
N LYS A 161 -18.86 4.47 4.86
CA LYS A 161 -20.05 4.36 3.99
C LYS A 161 -20.25 2.96 3.41
N VAL A 162 -19.20 2.14 3.39
CA VAL A 162 -19.20 0.82 2.77
C VAL A 162 -19.21 -0.30 3.82
N LEU A 163 -18.73 -0.02 5.02
CA LEU A 163 -18.77 -0.89 6.20
C LEU A 163 -20.01 -0.66 7.01
#